data_2bd114e06d57ab51e8cf5d866fce41f3
#
_entry.id   2bd114e06d57ab51e8cf5d866fce41f3
#
_cell.length_a   1.000
_cell.length_b   1.000
_cell.length_c   1.000
_cell.angle_alpha   90.00
_cell.angle_beta   90.00
_cell.angle_gamma   90.00
#
_symmetry.space_group_name_H-M   'P 1'
#
loop_
_entity.id
_entity.type
_entity.pdbx_description
1 polymer ?
#
loop_
_entity_poly.entity_id
_entity_poly.type
_entity_poly.pdbx_seq_one_letter_code
_entity_poly.pdbx_strand_id
1 'polypeptide(L)'
;MKMRIGHGYDVHRLVEGRRLILGGVEIPWERGLLGHSDADVLTHAVMDALLGAAGLGDIGAHFPDTDPAYAGADSIRLLEQVTALLGRRGWKVGNVDATILAQKPKLAPHIPEMRARLAGAMGVSPEQVNVKATTEEGLGFTGSGEGMAAHGVALIWGA
;
A
#
# COMPACT_ATOMS: atom_id res chain seq x y z
N MET A 1 21.58 -17.79 -0.41
CA MET A 1 20.57 -16.72 -0.27
C MET A 1 19.57 -16.82 -1.40
N LYS A 2 18.30 -16.75 -1.07
CA LYS A 2 17.23 -16.68 -2.07
C LYS A 2 16.72 -15.26 -2.13
N MET A 3 16.49 -14.77 -3.33
CA MET A 3 15.88 -13.44 -3.55
C MET A 3 14.61 -13.63 -4.38
N ARG A 4 13.57 -12.88 -4.03
CA ARG A 4 12.32 -12.90 -4.77
C ARG A 4 11.77 -11.51 -4.93
N ILE A 5 11.12 -11.28 -6.05
CA ILE A 5 10.42 -10.03 -6.30
C ILE A 5 8.93 -10.31 -6.35
N GLY A 6 8.16 -9.29 -5.98
CA GLY A 6 6.70 -9.32 -6.08
C GLY A 6 6.18 -7.98 -6.54
N HIS A 7 5.01 -8.00 -7.14
CA HIS A 7 4.32 -6.81 -7.60
C HIS A 7 2.91 -6.80 -7.01
N GLY A 8 2.48 -5.63 -6.56
CA GLY A 8 1.12 -5.41 -6.09
C GLY A 8 0.46 -4.28 -6.86
N TYR A 9 -0.83 -4.38 -7.03
CA TYR A 9 -1.66 -3.35 -7.61
C TYR A 9 -2.96 -3.27 -6.84
N ASP A 10 -3.40 -2.03 -6.55
CA ASP A 10 -4.68 -1.82 -5.90
C ASP A 10 -5.33 -0.56 -6.45
N VAL A 11 -6.64 -0.50 -6.37
CA VAL A 11 -7.45 0.61 -6.86
C VAL A 11 -8.68 0.77 -5.98
N HIS A 12 -9.01 2.02 -5.67
CA HIS A 12 -10.23 2.36 -4.94
C HIS A 12 -10.87 3.60 -5.55
N ARG A 13 -12.20 3.69 -5.43
CA ARG A 13 -12.97 4.84 -5.88
C ARG A 13 -12.85 5.98 -4.88
N LEU A 14 -12.77 7.21 -5.38
CA LEU A 14 -12.86 8.42 -4.56
C LEU A 14 -14.33 8.78 -4.33
N VAL A 15 -14.69 8.99 -3.07
CA VAL A 15 -16.06 9.35 -2.68
C VAL A 15 -16.05 10.44 -1.60
N GLU A 16 -17.15 11.15 -1.48
CA GLU A 16 -17.34 12.09 -0.38
C GLU A 16 -17.57 11.36 0.94
N GLY A 17 -17.28 12.02 2.06
CA GLY A 17 -17.55 11.50 3.39
C GLY A 17 -16.55 10.46 3.90
N ARG A 18 -15.43 10.28 3.21
CA ARG A 18 -14.36 9.38 3.63
C ARG A 18 -13.05 10.15 3.78
N ARG A 19 -12.25 9.76 4.77
CA ARG A 19 -10.88 10.27 4.92
C ARG A 19 -10.00 9.70 3.83
N LEU A 20 -9.07 10.49 3.31
CA LEU A 20 -8.06 10.03 2.37
C LEU A 20 -6.83 9.59 3.14
N ILE A 21 -6.55 8.30 3.14
CA ILE A 21 -5.40 7.72 3.84
C ILE A 21 -4.52 7.01 2.81
N LEU A 22 -3.25 7.40 2.76
CA LEU A 22 -2.25 6.82 1.86
C LEU A 22 -0.96 6.61 2.63
N GLY A 23 -0.46 5.36 2.63
CA GLY A 23 0.74 5.01 3.38
C GLY A 23 0.58 5.28 4.87
N GLY A 24 -0.61 5.10 5.41
CA GLY A 24 -0.94 5.39 6.80
C GLY A 24 -1.07 6.86 7.15
N VAL A 25 -0.93 7.76 6.16
CA VAL A 25 -1.01 9.21 6.38
C VAL A 25 -2.37 9.72 5.95
N GLU A 26 -3.05 10.43 6.85
CA GLU A 26 -4.29 11.13 6.50
C GLU A 26 -3.95 12.41 5.75
N ILE A 27 -4.45 12.53 4.54
CA ILE A 27 -4.19 13.65 3.65
C ILE A 27 -5.42 14.55 3.60
N PRO A 28 -5.29 15.85 3.87
CA PRO A 28 -6.41 16.78 3.77
C PRO A 28 -6.91 16.83 2.32
N TRP A 29 -8.14 16.39 2.11
CA TRP A 29 -8.79 16.42 0.81
C TRP A 29 -10.29 16.29 0.98
N GLU A 30 -11.04 16.77 -0.01
CA GLU A 30 -12.51 16.80 0.02
C GLU A 30 -13.15 15.42 -0.14
N ARG A 31 -12.40 14.43 -0.67
CA ARG A 31 -12.86 13.06 -0.86
C ARG A 31 -11.82 12.07 -0.34
N GLY A 32 -12.26 10.88 -0.02
CA GLY A 32 -11.39 9.79 0.37
C GLY A 32 -11.71 8.52 -0.40
N LEU A 33 -10.89 7.50 -0.19
CA LEU A 33 -11.05 6.23 -0.90
C LEU A 33 -12.08 5.34 -0.22
N LEU A 34 -12.87 4.65 -1.02
CA LEU A 34 -13.93 3.75 -0.56
C LEU A 34 -13.44 2.30 -0.53
N GLY A 35 -13.62 1.65 0.59
CA GLY A 35 -13.31 0.23 0.76
C GLY A 35 -13.74 -0.28 2.11
N HIS A 36 -13.59 -1.59 2.33
CA HIS A 36 -13.98 -2.25 3.57
C HIS A 36 -13.07 -1.83 4.75
N SER A 37 -11.75 -1.72 4.50
CA SER A 37 -10.77 -1.20 5.45
C SER A 37 -10.71 0.34 5.35
N ASP A 38 -9.59 0.95 5.71
CA ASP A 38 -9.33 2.37 5.48
C ASP A 38 -9.11 2.71 3.99
N ALA A 39 -9.10 1.69 3.12
CA ALA A 39 -8.90 1.80 1.67
C ALA A 39 -7.57 2.47 1.28
N ASP A 40 -6.54 2.29 2.10
CA ASP A 40 -5.19 2.79 1.83
C ASP A 40 -4.58 2.03 0.65
N VAL A 41 -4.79 2.57 -0.55
CA VAL A 41 -4.40 1.91 -1.81
C VAL A 41 -2.90 1.67 -1.90
N LEU A 42 -2.10 2.56 -1.33
CA LEU A 42 -0.64 2.42 -1.33
C LEU A 42 -0.19 1.26 -0.45
N THR A 43 -0.66 1.20 0.78
CA THR A 43 -0.31 0.13 1.72
C THR A 43 -0.80 -1.22 1.21
N HIS A 44 -2.00 -1.27 0.61
CA HIS A 44 -2.52 -2.50 0.00
C HIS A 44 -1.63 -3.01 -1.13
N ALA A 45 -1.17 -2.11 -2.01
CA ALA A 45 -0.26 -2.51 -3.10
C ALA A 45 1.06 -3.06 -2.55
N VAL A 46 1.59 -2.44 -1.50
CA VAL A 46 2.82 -2.92 -0.85
C VAL A 46 2.62 -4.30 -0.23
N MET A 47 1.50 -4.52 0.47
CA MET A 47 1.19 -5.83 1.06
C MET A 47 1.08 -6.92 -0.01
N ASP A 48 0.40 -6.64 -1.12
CA ASP A 48 0.28 -7.59 -2.21
C ASP A 48 1.63 -7.91 -2.85
N ALA A 49 2.50 -6.90 -2.97
CA ALA A 49 3.85 -7.11 -3.47
C ALA A 49 4.64 -8.06 -2.57
N LEU A 50 4.57 -7.86 -1.26
CA LEU A 50 5.26 -8.70 -0.28
C LEU A 50 4.72 -10.14 -0.28
N LEU A 51 3.40 -10.28 -0.24
CA LEU A 51 2.77 -11.59 -0.27
C LEU A 51 3.07 -12.33 -1.56
N GLY A 52 3.00 -11.62 -2.70
CA GLY A 52 3.32 -12.19 -4.00
C GLY A 52 4.76 -12.66 -4.09
N ALA A 53 5.71 -11.86 -3.60
CA ALA A 53 7.12 -12.24 -3.57
C ALA A 53 7.34 -13.53 -2.78
N ALA A 54 6.63 -13.71 -1.66
CA ALA A 54 6.74 -14.89 -0.81
C ALA A 54 5.91 -16.08 -1.32
N GLY A 55 5.11 -15.89 -2.39
CA GLY A 55 4.25 -16.94 -2.91
C GLY A 55 3.06 -17.26 -2.02
N LEU A 56 2.57 -16.27 -1.26
CA LEU A 56 1.52 -16.44 -0.25
C LEU A 56 0.16 -15.89 -0.69
N GLY A 57 -0.04 -15.69 -1.99
CA GLY A 57 -1.31 -15.20 -2.51
C GLY A 57 -1.44 -13.69 -2.44
N ASP A 58 -2.54 -13.21 -1.93
CA ASP A 58 -2.86 -11.77 -1.89
C ASP A 58 -3.54 -11.38 -0.56
N ILE A 59 -3.79 -10.07 -0.40
CA ILE A 59 -4.43 -9.56 0.82
C ILE A 59 -5.86 -10.07 0.99
N GLY A 60 -6.57 -10.31 -0.10
CA GLY A 60 -7.94 -10.84 -0.03
C GLY A 60 -8.02 -12.23 0.61
N ALA A 61 -7.00 -13.06 0.42
CA ALA A 61 -6.94 -14.37 1.03
C ALA A 61 -6.65 -14.30 2.54
N HIS A 62 -5.85 -13.31 2.97
CA HIS A 62 -5.45 -13.16 4.38
C HIS A 62 -6.40 -12.27 5.18
N PHE A 63 -6.99 -11.25 4.54
CA PHE A 63 -7.86 -10.28 5.16
C PHE A 63 -9.13 -10.09 4.32
N PRO A 64 -10.04 -11.09 4.29
CA PRO A 64 -11.23 -11.02 3.44
C PRO A 64 -12.08 -9.80 3.76
N ASP A 65 -12.56 -9.11 2.73
CA ASP A 65 -13.44 -7.95 2.87
C ASP A 65 -14.84 -8.32 3.38
N THR A 66 -15.14 -9.62 3.39
CA THR A 66 -16.38 -10.16 3.98
C THR A 66 -16.29 -10.37 5.48
N ASP A 67 -15.09 -10.30 6.05
CA ASP A 67 -14.89 -10.51 7.51
C ASP A 67 -15.10 -9.19 8.26
N PRO A 68 -16.11 -9.11 9.16
CA PRO A 68 -16.35 -7.90 9.94
C PRO A 68 -15.16 -7.45 10.79
N ALA A 69 -14.23 -8.36 11.12
CA ALA A 69 -13.05 -8.05 11.92
C ALA A 69 -12.15 -7.02 11.24
N TYR A 70 -12.21 -6.91 9.90
CA TYR A 70 -11.38 -5.99 9.13
C TYR A 70 -12.13 -4.73 8.67
N ALA A 71 -13.39 -4.58 9.07
CA ALA A 71 -14.15 -3.37 8.74
C ALA A 71 -13.49 -2.15 9.37
N GLY A 72 -13.14 -1.15 8.55
CA GLY A 72 -12.45 0.05 9.00
C GLY A 72 -11.01 -0.18 9.45
N ALA A 73 -10.42 -1.34 9.16
CA ALA A 73 -9.09 -1.69 9.63
C ALA A 73 -8.02 -0.69 9.17
N ASP A 74 -7.08 -0.43 10.06
CA ASP A 74 -5.87 0.34 9.77
C ASP A 74 -4.91 -0.53 8.96
N SER A 75 -4.70 -0.19 7.69
CA SER A 75 -3.87 -0.99 6.79
C SER A 75 -2.41 -1.07 7.21
N ILE A 76 -1.90 -0.08 7.95
CA ILE A 76 -0.54 -0.17 8.51
C ILE A 76 -0.45 -1.34 9.51
N ARG A 77 -1.50 -1.58 10.29
CA ARG A 77 -1.55 -2.73 11.20
C ARG A 77 -1.59 -4.05 10.43
N LEU A 78 -2.33 -4.08 9.32
CA LEU A 78 -2.34 -5.26 8.45
C LEU A 78 -0.95 -5.50 7.84
N LEU A 79 -0.26 -4.44 7.45
CA LEU A 79 1.11 -4.54 6.93
C LEU A 79 2.07 -5.11 7.97
N GLU A 80 1.93 -4.71 9.24
CA GLU A 80 2.72 -5.30 10.33
C GLU A 80 2.49 -6.81 10.41
N GLN A 81 1.24 -7.26 10.25
CA GLN A 81 0.91 -8.70 10.27
C GLN A 81 1.51 -9.43 9.06
N VAL A 82 1.48 -8.83 7.88
CA VAL A 82 2.10 -9.40 6.68
C VAL A 82 3.61 -9.55 6.89
N THR A 83 4.25 -8.52 7.40
CA THR A 83 5.70 -8.55 7.68
C THR A 83 6.05 -9.65 8.69
N ALA A 84 5.26 -9.79 9.73
CA ALA A 84 5.46 -10.85 10.72
C ALA A 84 5.29 -12.25 10.10
N LEU A 85 4.31 -12.41 9.21
CA LEU A 85 4.10 -13.66 8.49
C LEU A 85 5.32 -14.01 7.61
N LEU A 86 5.85 -13.04 6.88
CA LEU A 86 7.06 -13.24 6.07
C LEU A 86 8.23 -13.67 6.97
N GLY A 87 8.41 -13.01 8.10
CA GLY A 87 9.47 -13.35 9.06
C GLY A 87 9.36 -14.78 9.55
N ARG A 88 8.16 -15.25 9.88
CA ARG A 88 7.93 -16.64 10.31
C ARG A 88 8.25 -17.64 9.20
N ARG A 89 8.22 -17.22 7.96
CA ARG A 89 8.57 -18.04 6.78
C ARG A 89 10.03 -17.90 6.39
N GLY A 90 10.83 -17.17 7.16
CA GLY A 90 12.25 -17.01 6.91
C GLY A 90 12.61 -15.91 5.91
N TRP A 91 11.67 -15.03 5.59
CA TRP A 91 11.90 -13.94 4.66
C TRP A 91 12.19 -12.63 5.38
N LYS A 92 13.00 -11.80 4.76
CA LYS A 92 13.26 -10.42 5.16
C LYS A 92 12.94 -9.48 4.00
N VAL A 93 12.41 -8.33 4.31
CA VAL A 93 12.18 -7.28 3.32
C VAL A 93 13.53 -6.67 2.93
N GLY A 94 13.84 -6.64 1.65
CA GLY A 94 15.02 -5.99 1.11
C GLY A 94 14.75 -4.52 0.83
N ASN A 95 13.82 -4.25 -0.09
CA ASN A 95 13.36 -2.90 -0.36
C ASN A 95 11.98 -2.93 -1.01
N VAL A 96 11.34 -1.77 -1.00
CA VAL A 96 10.04 -1.55 -1.65
C VAL A 96 10.12 -0.27 -2.46
N ASP A 97 9.58 -0.32 -3.68
CA ASP A 97 9.36 0.85 -4.51
C ASP A 97 7.88 0.87 -4.90
N ALA A 98 7.22 1.99 -4.68
CA ALA A 98 5.79 2.10 -4.93
C ALA A 98 5.47 3.39 -5.67
N THR A 99 4.41 3.35 -6.48
CA THR A 99 3.95 4.49 -7.27
C THR A 99 2.46 4.67 -7.05
N ILE A 100 2.07 5.90 -6.69
CA ILE A 100 0.67 6.29 -6.55
C ILE A 100 0.26 7.02 -7.82
N LEU A 101 -0.90 6.63 -8.36
CA LEU A 101 -1.51 7.25 -9.53
C LEU A 101 -2.71 8.05 -9.05
N ALA A 102 -2.58 9.37 -9.06
CA ALA A 102 -3.60 10.28 -8.57
C ALA A 102 -3.50 11.62 -9.30
N GLN A 103 -4.63 12.15 -9.76
CA GLN A 103 -4.64 13.45 -10.40
C GLN A 103 -4.49 14.58 -9.39
N LYS A 104 -5.20 14.48 -8.27
CA LYS A 104 -5.20 15.42 -7.13
C LYS A 104 -5.48 14.63 -5.85
N PRO A 105 -5.09 15.16 -4.67
CA PRO A 105 -4.28 16.34 -4.41
C PRO A 105 -2.80 16.12 -4.70
N LYS A 106 -1.96 17.15 -4.50
CA LYS A 106 -0.50 16.98 -4.55
C LYS A 106 -0.05 16.14 -3.35
N LEU A 107 0.66 15.06 -3.62
CA LEU A 107 1.06 14.09 -2.59
C LEU A 107 2.51 14.26 -2.15
N ALA A 108 3.32 14.98 -2.93
CA ALA A 108 4.74 15.15 -2.64
C ALA A 108 5.05 15.60 -1.20
N PRO A 109 4.32 16.56 -0.60
CA PRO A 109 4.60 16.98 0.78
C PRO A 109 4.40 15.86 1.82
N HIS A 110 3.62 14.83 1.49
CA HIS A 110 3.26 13.75 2.42
C HIS A 110 4.13 12.49 2.26
N ILE A 111 4.92 12.44 1.19
CA ILE A 111 5.72 11.25 0.87
C ILE A 111 6.73 10.88 1.97
N PRO A 112 7.47 11.83 2.57
CA PRO A 112 8.41 11.47 3.65
C PRO A 112 7.74 10.75 4.82
N GLU A 113 6.55 11.19 5.23
CA GLU A 113 5.82 10.53 6.32
C GLU A 113 5.28 9.17 5.89
N MET A 114 4.80 9.03 4.64
CA MET A 114 4.38 7.73 4.11
C MET A 114 5.53 6.72 4.17
N ARG A 115 6.72 7.13 3.72
CA ARG A 115 7.91 6.28 3.76
C ARG A 115 8.25 5.84 5.18
N ALA A 116 8.21 6.78 6.12
CA ALA A 116 8.51 6.48 7.52
C ALA A 116 7.52 5.48 8.12
N ARG A 117 6.23 5.63 7.85
CA ARG A 117 5.20 4.74 8.38
C ARG A 117 5.29 3.35 7.77
N LEU A 118 5.47 3.27 6.46
CA LEU A 118 5.65 1.97 5.78
C LEU A 118 6.90 1.25 6.27
N ALA A 119 8.02 1.97 6.36
CA ALA A 119 9.27 1.40 6.84
C ALA A 119 9.15 0.91 8.29
N GLY A 120 8.51 1.69 9.15
CA GLY A 120 8.27 1.30 10.54
C GLY A 120 7.46 0.02 10.66
N ALA A 121 6.41 -0.12 9.85
CA ALA A 121 5.56 -1.32 9.84
C ALA A 121 6.33 -2.56 9.34
N MET A 122 7.26 -2.38 8.41
CA MET A 122 8.06 -3.46 7.86
C MET A 122 9.35 -3.73 8.65
N GLY A 123 9.67 -2.89 9.65
CA GLY A 123 10.89 -3.05 10.44
C GLY A 123 12.17 -2.79 9.64
N VAL A 124 12.10 -1.88 8.67
CA VAL A 124 13.24 -1.50 7.82
C VAL A 124 13.50 0.00 7.91
N SER A 125 14.64 0.44 7.36
CA SER A 125 14.98 1.85 7.28
C SER A 125 14.12 2.55 6.20
N PRO A 126 13.77 3.83 6.37
CA PRO A 126 13.07 4.58 5.31
C PRO A 126 13.82 4.60 3.97
N GLU A 127 15.15 4.45 3.98
CA GLU A 127 15.94 4.35 2.75
C GLU A 127 15.61 3.11 1.93
N GLN A 128 15.04 2.09 2.55
CA GLN A 128 14.63 0.86 1.87
C GLN A 128 13.23 0.97 1.27
N VAL A 129 12.55 2.10 1.46
CA VAL A 129 11.20 2.34 0.96
C VAL A 129 11.20 3.60 0.12
N ASN A 130 10.84 3.47 -1.15
CA ASN A 130 10.63 4.62 -2.03
C ASN A 130 9.15 4.73 -2.39
N VAL A 131 8.64 5.96 -2.41
CA VAL A 131 7.27 6.26 -2.83
C VAL A 131 7.32 7.40 -3.83
N LYS A 132 6.67 7.20 -4.97
CA LYS A 132 6.49 8.21 -6.02
C LYS A 132 5.01 8.45 -6.21
N ALA A 133 4.65 9.63 -6.64
CA ALA A 133 3.30 9.94 -7.07
C ALA A 133 3.36 10.53 -8.47
N THR A 134 2.44 10.12 -9.34
CA THR A 134 2.33 10.63 -10.68
C THR A 134 0.87 10.82 -11.06
N THR A 135 0.62 11.76 -11.98
CA THR A 135 -0.68 11.83 -12.64
C THR A 135 -0.65 10.95 -13.88
N GLU A 136 -1.82 10.68 -14.44
CA GLU A 136 -1.94 10.06 -15.75
C GLU A 136 -2.35 11.07 -16.82
N GLU A 137 -1.96 12.32 -16.63
CA GLU A 137 -2.18 13.40 -17.60
C GLU A 137 -3.67 13.61 -17.95
N GLY A 138 -4.54 13.47 -16.96
CA GLY A 138 -5.98 13.60 -17.15
C GLY A 138 -6.64 12.39 -17.83
N LEU A 139 -5.90 11.33 -18.10
CA LEU A 139 -6.40 10.15 -18.79
C LEU A 139 -6.93 9.09 -17.82
N GLY A 140 -7.96 8.38 -18.25
CA GLY A 140 -8.52 7.28 -17.51
C GLY A 140 -9.21 7.68 -16.21
N PHE A 141 -9.49 6.68 -15.37
CA PHE A 141 -10.23 6.89 -14.13
C PHE A 141 -9.42 7.65 -13.07
N THR A 142 -8.10 7.55 -13.08
CA THR A 142 -7.27 8.35 -12.17
C THR A 142 -7.18 9.78 -12.65
N GLY A 143 -7.07 9.97 -13.96
CA GLY A 143 -6.99 11.29 -14.57
C GLY A 143 -8.28 12.10 -14.42
N SER A 144 -9.44 11.45 -14.44
CA SER A 144 -10.74 12.09 -14.22
C SER A 144 -11.04 12.34 -12.75
N GLY A 145 -10.26 11.79 -11.83
CA GLY A 145 -10.52 11.90 -10.39
C GLY A 145 -11.58 10.92 -9.88
N GLU A 146 -11.91 9.90 -10.64
CA GLU A 146 -12.88 8.88 -10.24
C GLU A 146 -12.31 7.95 -9.18
N GLY A 147 -11.02 7.72 -9.19
CA GLY A 147 -10.33 6.88 -8.23
C GLY A 147 -8.83 7.14 -8.19
N MET A 148 -8.16 6.40 -7.34
CA MET A 148 -6.70 6.34 -7.26
C MET A 148 -6.25 4.90 -7.36
N ALA A 149 -5.05 4.71 -7.88
CA ALA A 149 -4.41 3.41 -7.97
C ALA A 149 -2.99 3.48 -7.40
N ALA A 150 -2.44 2.33 -7.08
CA ALA A 150 -1.04 2.24 -6.69
C ALA A 150 -0.44 0.92 -7.18
N HIS A 151 0.84 0.99 -7.54
CA HIS A 151 1.67 -0.17 -7.82
C HIS A 151 2.74 -0.26 -6.75
N GLY A 152 3.04 -1.48 -6.32
CA GLY A 152 4.16 -1.74 -5.43
C GLY A 152 5.04 -2.83 -6.00
N VAL A 153 6.34 -2.67 -5.84
CA VAL A 153 7.32 -3.72 -6.14
C VAL A 153 8.13 -3.95 -4.89
N ALA A 154 8.31 -5.20 -4.52
CA ALA A 154 9.08 -5.57 -3.34
C ALA A 154 10.16 -6.57 -3.71
N LEU A 155 11.33 -6.41 -3.12
CA LEU A 155 12.37 -7.42 -3.08
C LEU A 155 12.44 -7.98 -1.67
N ILE A 156 12.36 -9.30 -1.55
CA ILE A 156 12.57 -10.01 -0.30
C ILE A 156 13.71 -11.00 -0.46
N TRP A 157 14.34 -11.34 0.65
CA TRP A 157 15.40 -12.32 0.63
C TRP A 157 15.34 -13.20 1.87
N GLY A 158 15.89 -14.44 1.72
CA GLY A 158 15.91 -15.42 2.79
C GLY A 158 17.16 -16.28 2.73
N ALA A 159 17.30 -17.10 3.71
CA ALA A 159 18.43 -18.00 3.81
C ALA A 159 18.38 -19.12 2.76
#